data_748545d816ed10c57d551bbc4a23dbe9
#
_entry.id   748545d816ed10c57d551bbc4a23dbe9
#
_cell.length_a   1.000
_cell.length_b   1.000
_cell.length_c   1.000
_cell.angle_alpha   90.00
_cell.angle_beta   90.00
_cell.angle_gamma   90.00
#
_symmetry.space_group_name_H-M   'P 1'
#
loop_
_entity.id
_entity.type
_entity.pdbx_description
1 polymer ?
#
loop_
_entity_poly.entity_id
_entity_poly.type
_entity_poly.pdbx_seq_one_letter_code
_entity_poly.pdbx_strand_id
1 'polypeptide(L)'
;MKTRTVLILAAFALAAARGFAGQKIETVDGVKIVHNSGAGAWGKSAKVTLEPVRTLGDVDTADENMAFYMPSVIVVDGAGDLYVLDTGNHRVQKFGPDGKYLATYGRQGQGPGEFYYPAWLAVDGQGFLYVSDPNNQRIQVLTPDGKDHKTIKGLEQGAGPVFLGKPGELVTGAPRMRFIMNPEEKKPAALPKLVKVLDAEGKPLREFGEPRDFGDELVNNGGNEVIMTVDGAGQVYLVFPVQNRIEKYAADGRLLWRADRELPYSMEIKEKGKVERKGGGVSIRMPEMNRCASGVAVDAKGRIWVVAMTRQLKKEEQVGTSVSMTMDSGGGRTIGYKVQGDTELRKTDAYKLEVFDADGALLGSLPLDFFVDGIFIHGDRLFLMDKYRGTQFKEYRIKG
;
A
#
# COMPACT_ATOMS: atom_id res chain seq x y z
N MET A 1 -48.25 -19.00 39.16
CA MET A 1 -47.82 -18.09 38.09
C MET A 1 -46.81 -18.85 37.20
N LYS A 2 -47.21 -19.20 35.98
CA LYS A 2 -46.33 -19.94 35.03
C LYS A 2 -45.67 -18.91 34.13
N THR A 3 -44.35 -18.77 34.24
CA THR A 3 -43.51 -17.92 33.41
C THR A 3 -43.37 -18.59 32.02
N ARG A 4 -43.92 -17.99 31.00
CA ARG A 4 -43.69 -18.40 29.59
C ARG A 4 -42.43 -17.78 29.10
N THR A 5 -41.41 -18.59 28.87
CA THR A 5 -40.18 -18.23 28.13
C THR A 5 -40.55 -18.13 26.65
N VAL A 6 -40.48 -16.95 26.09
CA VAL A 6 -40.59 -16.74 24.64
C VAL A 6 -39.22 -16.93 24.02
N LEU A 7 -39.03 -18.04 23.30
CA LEU A 7 -37.89 -18.25 22.43
C LEU A 7 -38.10 -17.42 21.15
N ILE A 8 -37.34 -16.36 20.97
CA ILE A 8 -37.28 -15.63 19.70
C ILE A 8 -36.27 -16.38 18.82
N LEU A 9 -36.77 -17.20 17.91
CA LEU A 9 -36.00 -17.75 16.80
C LEU A 9 -35.78 -16.62 15.80
N ALA A 10 -34.57 -16.07 15.77
CA ALA A 10 -34.14 -15.19 14.68
C ALA A 10 -33.91 -16.05 13.43
N ALA A 11 -34.83 -16.04 12.49
CA ALA A 11 -34.67 -16.62 11.18
C ALA A 11 -33.68 -15.76 10.37
N PHE A 12 -32.45 -16.19 10.24
CA PHE A 12 -31.51 -15.62 9.28
C PHE A 12 -31.95 -16.02 7.87
N ALA A 13 -32.49 -15.07 7.13
CA ALA A 13 -32.72 -15.22 5.70
C ALA A 13 -31.35 -15.26 4.99
N LEU A 14 -30.89 -16.44 4.60
CA LEU A 14 -29.79 -16.62 3.67
C LEU A 14 -30.25 -16.14 2.29
N ALA A 15 -30.03 -14.88 1.95
CA ALA A 15 -30.14 -14.41 0.57
C ALA A 15 -28.92 -14.95 -0.20
N ALA A 16 -29.08 -16.07 -0.89
CA ALA A 16 -28.09 -16.59 -1.81
C ALA A 16 -27.99 -15.62 -3.00
N ALA A 17 -27.07 -14.67 -2.96
CA ALA A 17 -26.70 -13.89 -4.13
C ALA A 17 -26.12 -14.87 -5.18
N ARG A 18 -26.57 -14.77 -6.43
CA ARG A 18 -26.04 -15.57 -7.55
C ARG A 18 -24.60 -15.12 -7.81
N GLY A 19 -23.63 -15.86 -7.25
CA GLY A 19 -22.20 -15.70 -7.56
C GLY A 19 -21.86 -16.35 -8.89
N PHE A 20 -20.78 -15.90 -9.50
CA PHE A 20 -20.16 -16.61 -10.64
C PHE A 20 -19.63 -17.99 -10.18
N ALA A 21 -19.39 -18.91 -11.13
CA ALA A 21 -18.77 -20.19 -10.80
C ALA A 21 -17.42 -19.96 -10.05
N GLY A 22 -17.26 -20.61 -8.90
CA GLY A 22 -16.08 -20.44 -8.05
C GLY A 22 -16.21 -19.38 -6.95
N GLN A 23 -17.44 -18.87 -6.68
CA GLN A 23 -17.69 -17.93 -5.58
C GLN A 23 -18.66 -18.50 -4.56
N LYS A 24 -18.33 -18.29 -3.29
CA LYS A 24 -19.27 -18.46 -2.18
C LYS A 24 -19.42 -17.10 -1.49
N ILE A 25 -20.66 -16.66 -1.32
CA ILE A 25 -20.96 -15.40 -0.64
C ILE A 25 -21.69 -15.74 0.65
N GLU A 26 -21.25 -15.17 1.75
CA GLU A 26 -21.94 -15.23 3.04
C GLU A 26 -22.04 -13.85 3.68
N THR A 27 -22.89 -13.71 4.67
CA THR A 27 -23.01 -12.48 5.47
C THR A 27 -22.72 -12.83 6.91
N VAL A 28 -21.71 -12.19 7.50
CA VAL A 28 -21.33 -12.35 8.90
C VAL A 28 -21.39 -10.98 9.57
N ASP A 29 -22.16 -10.86 10.65
CA ASP A 29 -22.36 -9.62 11.39
C ASP A 29 -22.79 -8.42 10.50
N GLY A 30 -23.61 -8.70 9.47
CA GLY A 30 -24.08 -7.69 8.51
C GLY A 30 -23.06 -7.32 7.42
N VAL A 31 -21.89 -7.91 7.41
CA VAL A 31 -20.86 -7.69 6.40
C VAL A 31 -20.86 -8.81 5.35
N LYS A 32 -20.89 -8.43 4.07
CA LYS A 32 -20.74 -9.34 2.95
C LYS A 32 -19.33 -9.89 2.90
N ILE A 33 -19.17 -11.21 2.85
CA ILE A 33 -17.89 -11.89 2.68
C ILE A 33 -17.94 -12.68 1.37
N VAL A 34 -16.94 -12.47 0.52
CA VAL A 34 -16.81 -13.10 -0.81
C VAL A 34 -15.60 -14.03 -0.82
N HIS A 35 -15.87 -15.34 -0.84
CA HIS A 35 -14.84 -16.35 -0.98
C HIS A 35 -14.65 -16.68 -2.45
N ASN A 36 -13.49 -16.37 -3.00
CA ASN A 36 -13.14 -16.59 -4.39
C ASN A 36 -12.30 -17.86 -4.56
N SER A 37 -12.64 -18.70 -5.52
CA SER A 37 -11.87 -19.88 -5.89
C SER A 37 -11.77 -20.04 -7.41
N GLY A 38 -10.77 -20.79 -7.86
CA GLY A 38 -10.56 -21.05 -9.28
C GLY A 38 -10.10 -19.84 -10.10
N ALA A 39 -10.42 -19.84 -11.40
CA ALA A 39 -9.91 -18.85 -12.37
C ALA A 39 -10.70 -17.54 -12.44
N GLY A 40 -11.78 -17.41 -11.68
CA GLY A 40 -12.68 -16.24 -11.72
C GLY A 40 -13.65 -16.26 -12.91
N ALA A 41 -14.43 -15.18 -13.05
CA ALA A 41 -15.52 -15.07 -14.03
C ALA A 41 -15.05 -15.07 -15.50
N TRP A 42 -13.80 -14.72 -15.76
CA TRP A 42 -13.23 -14.75 -17.13
C TRP A 42 -12.84 -16.16 -17.57
N GLY A 43 -12.73 -17.12 -16.64
CA GLY A 43 -12.26 -18.46 -16.92
C GLY A 43 -10.79 -18.45 -17.38
N LYS A 44 -10.50 -19.16 -18.48
CA LYS A 44 -9.12 -19.28 -18.99
C LYS A 44 -8.62 -18.10 -19.82
N SER A 45 -9.50 -17.17 -20.23
CA SER A 45 -9.14 -16.06 -21.12
C SER A 45 -9.47 -14.72 -20.46
N ALA A 46 -8.45 -13.94 -20.15
CA ALA A 46 -8.63 -12.58 -19.65
C ALA A 46 -9.44 -11.73 -20.64
N LYS A 47 -10.37 -10.92 -20.10
CA LYS A 47 -11.19 -9.97 -20.90
C LYS A 47 -10.59 -8.58 -20.92
N VAL A 48 -9.38 -8.43 -20.41
CA VAL A 48 -8.60 -7.19 -20.47
C VAL A 48 -7.21 -7.51 -21.00
N THR A 49 -6.60 -6.54 -21.69
CA THR A 49 -5.21 -6.60 -22.11
C THR A 49 -4.46 -5.37 -21.63
N LEU A 50 -3.15 -5.52 -21.45
CA LEU A 50 -2.24 -4.45 -21.11
C LEU A 50 -1.35 -4.17 -22.32
N GLU A 51 -1.56 -3.02 -22.99
CA GLU A 51 -0.72 -2.57 -24.10
C GLU A 51 0.47 -1.79 -23.52
N PRO A 52 1.73 -2.24 -23.73
CA PRO A 52 2.91 -1.51 -23.28
C PRO A 52 2.97 -0.12 -23.92
N VAL A 53 3.26 0.89 -23.11
CA VAL A 53 3.40 2.29 -23.57
C VAL A 53 4.86 2.72 -23.51
N ARG A 54 5.48 2.64 -22.32
CA ARG A 54 6.86 3.04 -22.06
C ARG A 54 7.38 2.50 -20.74
N THR A 55 8.67 2.73 -20.51
CA THR A 55 9.31 2.59 -19.20
C THR A 55 9.84 3.95 -18.78
N LEU A 56 9.60 4.35 -17.52
CA LEU A 56 10.17 5.52 -16.88
C LEU A 56 11.14 5.05 -15.81
N GLY A 57 12.35 5.55 -15.86
CA GLY A 57 13.46 5.12 -15.02
C GLY A 57 14.27 4.02 -15.67
N ASP A 58 15.57 4.05 -15.39
CA ASP A 58 16.54 3.06 -15.85
C ASP A 58 17.73 3.11 -14.92
N VAL A 59 18.11 1.96 -14.35
CA VAL A 59 19.24 1.84 -13.43
C VAL A 59 20.60 2.03 -14.11
N ASP A 60 20.67 1.76 -15.42
CA ASP A 60 21.90 1.81 -16.21
C ASP A 60 22.04 3.10 -17.03
N THR A 61 21.13 4.07 -16.86
CA THR A 61 21.10 5.30 -17.64
C THR A 61 22.16 6.31 -17.19
N ALA A 62 22.71 7.06 -18.15
CA ALA A 62 23.50 8.25 -17.89
C ALA A 62 22.64 9.52 -17.69
N ASP A 63 21.34 9.46 -17.95
CA ASP A 63 20.41 10.57 -17.70
C ASP A 63 20.01 10.61 -16.22
N GLU A 64 20.57 11.57 -15.47
CA GLU A 64 20.30 11.76 -14.04
C GLU A 64 18.82 11.96 -13.73
N ASN A 65 18.02 12.41 -14.71
CA ASN A 65 16.58 12.60 -14.53
C ASN A 65 15.80 11.28 -14.58
N MET A 66 16.38 10.25 -15.22
CA MET A 66 15.84 8.90 -15.33
C MET A 66 16.49 7.91 -14.36
N ALA A 67 17.63 8.29 -13.74
CA ALA A 67 18.34 7.48 -12.74
C ALA A 67 17.63 7.57 -11.37
N PHE A 68 16.59 6.76 -11.16
CA PHE A 68 15.91 6.71 -9.88
C PHE A 68 16.64 5.83 -8.87
N TYR A 69 16.50 6.15 -7.59
CA TYR A 69 16.95 5.33 -6.49
C TYR A 69 15.81 5.04 -5.51
N MET A 70 15.43 3.79 -5.41
CA MET A 70 14.30 3.33 -4.58
C MET A 70 13.01 4.12 -4.85
N PRO A 71 12.58 4.31 -6.11
CA PRO A 71 11.34 5.02 -6.40
C PRO A 71 10.16 4.36 -5.69
N SER A 72 9.15 5.12 -5.28
CA SER A 72 8.09 4.57 -4.45
C SER A 72 6.67 4.83 -4.96
N VAL A 73 6.45 5.92 -5.67
CA VAL A 73 5.11 6.32 -6.13
C VAL A 73 5.21 7.01 -7.49
N ILE A 74 4.20 6.77 -8.33
CA ILE A 74 3.93 7.58 -9.51
C ILE A 74 2.48 8.06 -9.47
N VAL A 75 2.26 9.35 -9.72
CA VAL A 75 0.93 9.94 -9.86
C VAL A 75 0.81 10.71 -11.16
N VAL A 76 -0.42 10.89 -11.62
CA VAL A 76 -0.74 11.62 -12.86
C VAL A 76 -1.72 12.72 -12.54
N ASP A 77 -1.44 13.95 -12.96
CA ASP A 77 -2.35 15.08 -12.78
C ASP A 77 -3.41 15.17 -13.89
N GLY A 78 -4.29 16.16 -13.79
CA GLY A 78 -5.37 16.40 -14.74
C GLY A 78 -4.89 16.79 -16.16
N ALA A 79 -3.66 17.26 -16.31
CA ALA A 79 -3.03 17.57 -17.60
C ALA A 79 -2.37 16.33 -18.24
N GLY A 80 -2.25 15.24 -17.47
CA GLY A 80 -1.58 14.00 -17.87
C GLY A 80 -0.09 13.99 -17.56
N ASP A 81 0.44 15.03 -16.87
CA ASP A 81 1.82 15.07 -16.39
C ASP A 81 2.04 13.99 -15.32
N LEU A 82 3.23 13.41 -15.33
CA LEU A 82 3.64 12.34 -14.46
C LEU A 82 4.56 12.89 -13.36
N TYR A 83 4.33 12.46 -12.12
CA TYR A 83 5.20 12.80 -11.00
C TYR A 83 5.68 11.51 -10.36
N VAL A 84 6.99 11.32 -10.33
CA VAL A 84 7.65 10.17 -9.71
C VAL A 84 8.28 10.60 -8.39
N LEU A 85 7.91 9.94 -7.30
CA LEU A 85 8.59 10.09 -6.02
C LEU A 85 9.85 9.22 -6.02
N ASP A 86 10.98 9.85 -6.20
CA ASP A 86 12.31 9.26 -6.19
C ASP A 86 12.88 9.33 -4.77
N THR A 87 12.37 8.40 -3.94
CA THR A 87 12.54 8.39 -2.48
C THR A 87 14.01 8.43 -2.05
N GLY A 88 14.85 7.59 -2.65
CA GLY A 88 16.26 7.49 -2.28
C GLY A 88 17.09 8.70 -2.69
N ASN A 89 16.64 9.44 -3.70
CA ASN A 89 17.22 10.71 -4.14
C ASN A 89 16.53 11.94 -3.52
N HIS A 90 15.57 11.74 -2.60
CA HIS A 90 14.90 12.81 -1.84
C HIS A 90 14.21 13.86 -2.72
N ARG A 91 13.61 13.45 -3.84
CA ARG A 91 13.05 14.36 -4.84
C ARG A 91 11.75 13.83 -5.46
N VAL A 92 11.02 14.73 -6.10
CA VAL A 92 9.92 14.43 -7.01
C VAL A 92 10.38 14.83 -8.42
N GLN A 93 10.34 13.90 -9.37
CA GLN A 93 10.62 14.14 -10.79
C GLN A 93 9.33 14.32 -11.55
N LYS A 94 9.21 15.42 -12.30
CA LYS A 94 8.06 15.72 -13.15
C LYS A 94 8.39 15.44 -14.61
N PHE A 95 7.48 14.74 -15.29
CA PHE A 95 7.55 14.43 -16.72
C PHE A 95 6.25 14.83 -17.40
N GLY A 96 6.33 15.20 -18.68
CA GLY A 96 5.16 15.45 -19.50
C GLY A 96 4.38 14.17 -19.82
N PRO A 97 3.20 14.30 -20.46
CA PRO A 97 2.38 13.15 -20.87
C PRO A 97 3.11 12.22 -21.87
N ASP A 98 4.10 12.75 -22.59
CA ASP A 98 4.98 12.01 -23.52
C ASP A 98 6.18 11.33 -22.81
N GLY A 99 6.35 11.55 -21.49
CA GLY A 99 7.44 11.00 -20.69
C GLY A 99 8.73 11.81 -20.74
N LYS A 100 8.75 13.00 -21.35
CA LYS A 100 9.90 13.90 -21.31
C LYS A 100 10.00 14.58 -19.96
N TYR A 101 11.22 14.66 -19.44
CA TYR A 101 11.53 15.37 -18.21
C TYR A 101 11.14 16.86 -18.31
N LEU A 102 10.51 17.37 -17.27
CA LEU A 102 10.08 18.77 -17.17
C LEU A 102 10.75 19.49 -15.98
N ALA A 103 10.77 18.88 -14.78
CA ALA A 103 11.26 19.53 -13.59
C ALA A 103 11.62 18.55 -12.48
N THR A 104 12.47 19.01 -11.55
CA THR A 104 12.78 18.34 -10.28
C THR A 104 12.30 19.22 -9.13
N TYR A 105 11.60 18.62 -8.17
CA TYR A 105 11.17 19.29 -6.94
C TYR A 105 11.79 18.59 -5.73
N GLY A 106 12.35 19.40 -4.83
CA GLY A 106 12.94 18.92 -3.60
C GLY A 106 14.40 18.49 -3.71
N ARG A 107 14.98 18.29 -2.54
CA ARG A 107 16.34 17.80 -2.30
C ARG A 107 16.42 17.27 -0.87
N GLN A 108 17.51 16.63 -0.51
CA GLN A 108 17.73 16.15 0.86
C GLN A 108 17.77 17.33 1.85
N GLY A 109 16.96 17.25 2.92
CA GLY A 109 16.97 18.21 4.00
C GLY A 109 15.71 18.19 4.86
N GLN A 110 15.58 19.21 5.72
CA GLN A 110 14.48 19.38 6.68
C GLN A 110 13.72 20.70 6.51
N GLY A 111 14.21 21.59 5.65
CA GLY A 111 13.60 22.88 5.34
C GLY A 111 12.33 22.76 4.48
N PRO A 112 11.67 23.89 4.20
CA PRO A 112 10.59 23.96 3.22
C PRO A 112 11.06 23.50 1.83
N GLY A 113 10.29 22.64 1.15
CA GLY A 113 10.65 22.08 -0.14
C GLY A 113 11.82 21.09 -0.11
N GLU A 114 12.31 20.71 1.07
CA GLU A 114 13.32 19.65 1.23
C GLU A 114 12.68 18.38 1.79
N PHE A 115 13.22 17.19 1.50
CA PHE A 115 12.70 15.90 1.92
C PHE A 115 13.77 15.02 2.55
N TYR A 116 13.35 14.10 3.41
CA TYR A 116 14.26 13.11 3.97
C TYR A 116 13.68 11.68 3.87
N TYR A 117 14.00 11.00 2.75
CA TYR A 117 13.37 9.74 2.35
C TYR A 117 11.84 9.83 2.35
N PRO A 118 11.25 10.69 1.52
CA PRO A 118 9.80 10.82 1.43
C PRO A 118 9.18 9.49 1.03
N ALA A 119 8.00 9.17 1.60
CA ALA A 119 7.41 7.84 1.50
C ALA A 119 6.21 7.75 0.57
N TRP A 120 5.51 8.86 0.33
CA TRP A 120 4.29 8.89 -0.48
C TRP A 120 4.08 10.23 -1.16
N LEU A 121 3.36 10.18 -2.28
CA LEU A 121 3.00 11.34 -3.09
C LEU A 121 1.53 11.21 -3.51
N ALA A 122 0.78 12.31 -3.42
CA ALA A 122 -0.53 12.48 -4.05
C ALA A 122 -0.59 13.82 -4.78
N VAL A 123 -1.45 13.93 -5.78
CA VAL A 123 -1.72 15.17 -6.51
C VAL A 123 -3.22 15.44 -6.50
N ASP A 124 -3.63 16.68 -6.19
CA ASP A 124 -5.04 17.06 -6.23
C ASP A 124 -5.47 17.59 -7.60
N GLY A 125 -6.78 17.87 -7.74
CA GLY A 125 -7.36 18.37 -8.98
C GLY A 125 -6.88 19.76 -9.41
N GLN A 126 -6.18 20.49 -8.51
CA GLN A 126 -5.57 21.79 -8.79
C GLN A 126 -4.06 21.69 -9.08
N GLY A 127 -3.50 20.45 -8.99
CA GLY A 127 -2.09 20.17 -9.21
C GLY A 127 -1.19 20.37 -8.00
N PHE A 128 -1.74 20.59 -6.79
CA PHE A 128 -0.94 20.64 -5.57
C PHE A 128 -0.44 19.23 -5.22
N LEU A 129 0.83 19.14 -4.84
CA LEU A 129 1.50 17.89 -4.49
C LEU A 129 1.56 17.72 -2.97
N TYR A 130 1.05 16.63 -2.47
CA TYR A 130 1.11 16.24 -1.06
C TYR A 130 2.19 15.19 -0.88
N VAL A 131 3.31 15.57 -0.27
CA VAL A 131 4.48 14.71 -0.07
C VAL A 131 4.55 14.29 1.40
N SER A 132 4.34 13.01 1.65
CA SER A 132 4.57 12.42 2.98
C SER A 132 6.07 12.29 3.24
N ASP A 133 6.55 12.95 4.28
CA ASP A 133 7.96 13.03 4.69
C ASP A 133 8.09 12.55 6.15
N PRO A 134 7.97 11.21 6.39
CA PRO A 134 7.82 10.65 7.73
C PRO A 134 9.05 10.84 8.61
N ASN A 135 10.26 10.88 8.03
CA ASN A 135 11.48 11.09 8.79
C ASN A 135 11.59 12.53 9.32
N ASN A 136 10.90 13.48 8.69
CA ASN A 136 10.69 14.84 9.16
C ASN A 136 9.32 15.04 9.84
N GLN A 137 8.55 13.97 10.06
CA GLN A 137 7.25 13.94 10.78
C GLN A 137 6.23 14.95 10.22
N ARG A 138 6.12 15.03 8.88
CA ARG A 138 5.26 16.00 8.21
C ARG A 138 4.70 15.49 6.89
N ILE A 139 3.65 16.18 6.42
CA ILE A 139 3.26 16.19 5.01
C ILE A 139 3.56 17.61 4.50
N GLN A 140 4.33 17.72 3.44
CA GLN A 140 4.50 19.00 2.74
C GLN A 140 3.54 19.07 1.56
N VAL A 141 2.90 20.21 1.40
CA VAL A 141 2.08 20.53 0.23
C VAL A 141 2.86 21.51 -0.62
N LEU A 142 3.13 21.14 -1.87
CA LEU A 142 3.79 22.00 -2.84
C LEU A 142 2.79 22.50 -3.86
N THR A 143 3.03 23.71 -4.37
CA THR A 143 2.30 24.24 -5.53
C THR A 143 2.60 23.44 -6.81
N PRO A 144 1.81 23.59 -7.88
CA PRO A 144 2.06 22.88 -9.16
C PRO A 144 3.44 23.17 -9.79
N ASP A 145 4.06 24.29 -9.44
CA ASP A 145 5.43 24.67 -9.84
C ASP A 145 6.51 24.24 -8.82
N GLY A 146 6.14 23.40 -7.83
CA GLY A 146 7.05 22.76 -6.88
C GLY A 146 7.51 23.64 -5.70
N LYS A 147 6.91 24.80 -5.50
CA LYS A 147 7.23 25.67 -4.35
C LYS A 147 6.50 25.21 -3.09
N ASP A 148 7.12 25.43 -1.93
CA ASP A 148 6.47 25.18 -0.65
C ASP A 148 5.21 26.04 -0.51
N HIS A 149 4.10 25.40 -0.16
CA HIS A 149 2.81 26.04 0.06
C HIS A 149 2.36 25.90 1.51
N LYS A 150 2.39 24.69 2.05
CA LYS A 150 1.90 24.37 3.39
C LYS A 150 2.63 23.17 3.97
N THR A 151 2.83 23.16 5.28
CA THR A 151 3.33 22.01 6.03
C THR A 151 2.28 21.58 7.06
N ILE A 152 1.87 20.31 6.99
CA ILE A 152 1.00 19.66 7.96
C ILE A 152 1.89 18.88 8.93
N LYS A 153 1.85 19.24 10.23
CA LYS A 153 2.65 18.66 11.32
C LYS A 153 1.75 17.92 12.31
N GLY A 154 2.36 17.32 13.33
CA GLY A 154 1.63 16.67 14.42
C GLY A 154 1.10 15.28 14.06
N LEU A 155 1.62 14.70 12.99
CA LEU A 155 1.36 13.32 12.63
C LEU A 155 2.18 12.43 13.56
N GLU A 156 1.56 11.98 14.64
CA GLU A 156 2.18 11.06 15.58
C GLU A 156 2.76 9.86 14.83
N GLN A 157 4.05 9.58 15.04
CA GLN A 157 4.81 8.47 14.48
C GLN A 157 5.08 8.54 12.95
N GLY A 158 5.03 9.75 12.34
CA GLY A 158 5.27 9.97 10.91
C GLY A 158 4.02 9.76 10.05
N ALA A 159 3.99 10.43 8.90
CA ALA A 159 2.93 10.21 7.92
C ALA A 159 3.20 8.92 7.15
N GLY A 160 2.27 7.99 7.20
CA GLY A 160 2.22 6.84 6.29
C GLY A 160 1.89 7.27 4.84
N PRO A 161 1.47 6.34 3.99
CA PRO A 161 0.87 6.67 2.71
C PRO A 161 -0.26 7.69 2.89
N VAL A 162 -0.29 8.74 2.05
CA VAL A 162 -1.30 9.80 2.09
C VAL A 162 -2.07 9.77 0.77
N PHE A 163 -3.37 9.63 0.87
CA PHE A 163 -4.30 9.69 -0.24
C PHE A 163 -5.26 10.87 -0.03
N LEU A 164 -5.78 11.38 -1.11
CA LEU A 164 -6.82 12.39 -1.08
C LEU A 164 -8.18 11.69 -0.97
N GLY A 165 -8.92 12.02 0.06
CA GLY A 165 -10.28 11.54 0.29
C GLY A 165 -11.33 12.44 -0.33
N LYS A 166 -12.41 12.71 0.41
CA LYS A 166 -13.35 13.78 0.04
C LYS A 166 -12.64 15.14 0.07
N PRO A 167 -13.18 16.18 -0.61
CA PRO A 167 -12.59 17.51 -0.55
C PRO A 167 -12.24 17.94 0.88
N GLY A 168 -10.98 18.29 1.11
CA GLY A 168 -10.46 18.67 2.42
C GLY A 168 -10.10 17.52 3.36
N GLU A 169 -10.19 16.26 2.92
CA GLU A 169 -9.82 15.10 3.72
C GLU A 169 -8.53 14.43 3.19
N LEU A 170 -7.67 14.06 4.12
CA LEU A 170 -6.50 13.23 3.88
C LEU A 170 -6.72 11.84 4.50
N VAL A 171 -6.52 10.79 3.73
CA VAL A 171 -6.63 9.40 4.19
C VAL A 171 -5.22 8.83 4.33
N THR A 172 -4.90 8.30 5.50
CA THR A 172 -3.58 7.73 5.76
C THR A 172 -3.70 6.36 6.45
N GLY A 173 -2.74 5.49 6.20
CA GLY A 173 -2.62 4.23 6.92
C GLY A 173 -2.12 4.42 8.33
N ALA A 174 -2.37 3.45 9.21
CA ALA A 174 -1.75 3.40 10.52
C ALA A 174 -0.21 3.36 10.39
N PRO A 175 0.53 3.95 11.32
CA PRO A 175 1.99 3.89 11.32
C PRO A 175 2.47 2.43 11.37
N ARG A 176 3.43 2.11 10.50
CA ARG A 176 3.81 0.72 10.19
C ARG A 176 4.48 -0.05 11.32
N MET A 177 5.01 0.59 12.36
CA MET A 177 5.65 -0.09 13.50
C MET A 177 5.72 0.83 14.71
N ARG A 178 5.14 0.39 15.80
CA ARG A 178 5.46 0.92 17.12
C ARG A 178 6.35 -0.09 17.80
N PHE A 179 7.66 0.11 17.73
CA PHE A 179 8.56 -0.63 18.61
C PHE A 179 8.51 -0.01 19.99
N ILE A 180 7.96 -0.73 20.96
CA ILE A 180 8.11 -0.36 22.36
C ILE A 180 9.56 -0.65 22.75
N MET A 181 10.41 0.35 22.59
CA MET A 181 11.83 0.26 22.94
C MET A 181 12.03 0.28 24.46
N ASN A 182 11.09 0.89 25.20
CA ASN A 182 11.13 0.97 26.66
C ASN A 182 10.22 -0.11 27.28
N PRO A 183 10.77 -1.03 28.13
CA PRO A 183 9.96 -2.05 28.81
C PRO A 183 8.93 -1.48 29.78
N GLU A 184 9.13 -0.26 30.26
CA GLU A 184 8.23 0.43 31.18
C GLU A 184 7.07 1.12 30.47
N GLU A 185 7.12 1.24 29.13
CA GLU A 185 6.04 1.81 28.36
C GLU A 185 4.83 0.87 28.39
N LYS A 186 3.70 1.38 28.86
CA LYS A 186 2.45 0.60 28.92
C LYS A 186 2.01 0.22 27.51
N LYS A 187 1.77 -1.07 27.30
CA LYS A 187 1.15 -1.55 26.07
C LYS A 187 -0.20 -0.85 25.87
N PRO A 188 -0.53 -0.41 24.65
CA PRO A 188 -1.84 0.14 24.38
C PRO A 188 -2.92 -0.91 24.71
N ALA A 189 -4.04 -0.46 25.26
CA ALA A 189 -5.15 -1.36 25.66
C ALA A 189 -5.80 -2.05 24.45
N ALA A 190 -5.67 -1.47 23.24
CA ALA A 190 -6.15 -2.01 21.98
C ALA A 190 -5.18 -1.70 20.85
N LEU A 191 -5.21 -2.54 19.81
CA LEU A 191 -4.46 -2.27 18.58
C LEU A 191 -5.05 -1.04 17.86
N PRO A 192 -4.21 -0.18 17.25
CA PRO A 192 -4.69 0.99 16.51
C PRO A 192 -5.48 0.58 15.28
N LYS A 193 -6.49 1.36 14.91
CA LYS A 193 -7.22 1.19 13.65
C LYS A 193 -6.27 1.33 12.45
N LEU A 194 -6.59 0.65 11.35
CA LEU A 194 -5.71 0.55 10.18
C LEU A 194 -5.72 1.79 9.29
N VAL A 195 -6.78 2.58 9.35
CA VAL A 195 -6.97 3.78 8.53
C VAL A 195 -7.34 4.95 9.42
N LYS A 196 -6.72 6.08 9.17
CA LYS A 196 -7.01 7.38 9.79
C LYS A 196 -7.36 8.39 8.71
N VAL A 197 -8.44 9.13 8.92
CA VAL A 197 -8.82 10.26 8.07
C VAL A 197 -8.60 11.54 8.84
N LEU A 198 -7.92 12.48 8.21
CA LEU A 198 -7.54 13.77 8.76
C LEU A 198 -8.23 14.88 7.96
N ASP A 199 -8.43 16.03 8.56
CA ASP A 199 -8.77 17.26 7.83
C ASP A 199 -7.53 17.84 7.11
N ALA A 200 -7.74 18.94 6.39
CA ALA A 200 -6.67 19.62 5.64
C ALA A 200 -5.56 20.20 6.54
N GLU A 201 -5.80 20.35 7.84
CA GLU A 201 -4.86 20.82 8.87
C GLU A 201 -4.14 19.64 9.57
N GLY A 202 -4.53 18.38 9.25
CA GLY A 202 -3.95 17.18 9.83
C GLY A 202 -4.60 16.74 11.14
N LYS A 203 -5.75 17.29 11.51
CA LYS A 203 -6.50 16.86 12.70
C LYS A 203 -7.29 15.59 12.40
N PRO A 204 -7.29 14.59 13.31
CA PRO A 204 -8.08 13.38 13.14
C PRO A 204 -9.58 13.66 13.06
N LEU A 205 -10.22 13.15 12.01
CA LEU A 205 -11.68 13.19 11.83
C LEU A 205 -12.34 11.87 12.21
N ARG A 206 -11.74 10.74 11.78
CA ARG A 206 -12.23 9.39 12.06
C ARG A 206 -11.15 8.35 11.84
N GLU A 207 -11.33 7.19 12.45
CA GLU A 207 -10.46 6.02 12.31
C GLU A 207 -11.32 4.77 12.08
N PHE A 208 -10.86 3.85 11.24
CA PHE A 208 -11.54 2.60 10.95
C PHE A 208 -10.57 1.51 10.45
N GLY A 209 -11.10 0.33 10.14
CA GLY A 209 -10.29 -0.83 9.76
C GLY A 209 -9.80 -1.58 11.00
N GLU A 210 -10.32 -2.81 11.18
CA GLU A 210 -10.02 -3.60 12.37
C GLU A 210 -8.74 -4.41 12.18
N PRO A 211 -7.69 -4.19 13.01
CA PRO A 211 -6.54 -5.04 13.04
C PRO A 211 -6.93 -6.42 13.59
N ARG A 212 -6.18 -7.45 13.22
CA ARG A 212 -6.26 -8.77 13.84
C ARG A 212 -5.27 -8.85 14.99
N ASP A 213 -5.73 -9.33 16.14
CA ASP A 213 -4.83 -9.68 17.23
C ASP A 213 -4.30 -11.11 17.04
N PHE A 214 -2.99 -11.23 16.86
CA PHE A 214 -2.29 -12.51 16.74
C PHE A 214 -1.72 -12.99 18.09
N GLY A 215 -1.94 -12.24 19.18
CA GLY A 215 -1.44 -12.57 20.51
C GLY A 215 0.07 -12.40 20.70
N ASP A 216 0.75 -11.78 19.72
CA ASP A 216 2.19 -11.46 19.77
C ASP A 216 2.41 -10.08 19.13
N GLU A 217 3.16 -9.20 19.80
CA GLU A 217 3.33 -7.81 19.38
C GLU A 217 4.06 -7.67 18.04
N LEU A 218 5.12 -8.46 17.82
CA LEU A 218 5.88 -8.41 16.58
C LEU A 218 5.06 -9.00 15.43
N VAL A 219 4.29 -10.06 15.69
CA VAL A 219 3.32 -10.59 14.72
C VAL A 219 2.21 -9.58 14.44
N ASN A 220 1.69 -8.90 15.45
CA ASN A 220 0.67 -7.86 15.27
C ASN A 220 1.17 -6.71 14.39
N ASN A 221 2.44 -6.28 14.55
CA ASN A 221 3.03 -5.23 13.74
C ASN A 221 3.18 -5.63 12.27
N GLY A 222 3.74 -6.80 11.98
CA GLY A 222 3.92 -7.29 10.61
C GLY A 222 2.62 -7.84 10.01
N GLY A 223 1.83 -8.56 10.82
CA GLY A 223 0.59 -9.22 10.42
C GLY A 223 -0.52 -8.27 9.99
N ASN A 224 -0.54 -7.06 10.53
CA ASN A 224 -1.51 -6.01 10.19
C ASN A 224 -0.96 -4.99 9.18
N GLU A 225 0.14 -5.29 8.49
CA GLU A 225 0.55 -4.49 7.34
C GLU A 225 -0.58 -4.43 6.32
N VAL A 226 -0.88 -3.24 5.82
CA VAL A 226 -1.86 -3.01 4.76
C VAL A 226 -1.24 -2.24 3.60
N ILE A 227 -1.64 -2.60 2.40
CA ILE A 227 -1.47 -1.80 1.19
C ILE A 227 -2.84 -1.24 0.87
N MET A 228 -2.92 0.06 0.61
CA MET A 228 -4.20 0.72 0.42
C MET A 228 -4.22 1.59 -0.83
N THR A 229 -5.43 1.82 -1.33
CA THR A 229 -5.73 2.84 -2.32
C THR A 229 -7.08 3.47 -2.01
N VAL A 230 -7.29 4.68 -2.53
CA VAL A 230 -8.53 5.44 -2.37
C VAL A 230 -9.03 5.82 -3.75
N ASP A 231 -10.30 5.59 -4.04
CA ASP A 231 -10.90 5.98 -5.32
C ASP A 231 -11.44 7.43 -5.28
N GLY A 232 -11.88 7.92 -6.45
CA GLY A 232 -12.41 9.28 -6.59
C GLY A 232 -13.68 9.57 -5.78
N ALA A 233 -14.36 8.55 -5.24
CA ALA A 233 -15.50 8.68 -4.34
C ALA A 233 -15.09 8.69 -2.85
N GLY A 234 -13.80 8.59 -2.56
CA GLY A 234 -13.24 8.49 -1.22
C GLY A 234 -13.45 7.11 -0.57
N GLN A 235 -13.78 6.08 -1.34
CA GLN A 235 -13.84 4.71 -0.86
C GLN A 235 -12.43 4.16 -0.68
N VAL A 236 -12.21 3.43 0.40
CA VAL A 236 -10.89 2.90 0.76
C VAL A 236 -10.84 1.40 0.53
N TYR A 237 -9.77 0.94 -0.12
CA TYR A 237 -9.51 -0.46 -0.41
C TYR A 237 -8.24 -0.88 0.32
N LEU A 238 -8.33 -1.91 1.14
CA LEU A 238 -7.22 -2.49 1.89
C LEU A 238 -6.91 -3.88 1.36
N VAL A 239 -5.65 -4.14 1.07
CA VAL A 239 -5.12 -5.48 0.81
C VAL A 239 -4.09 -5.79 1.89
N PHE A 240 -4.18 -6.99 2.46
CA PHE A 240 -3.32 -7.44 3.54
C PHE A 240 -2.26 -8.38 2.99
N PRO A 241 -0.99 -7.96 2.88
CA PRO A 241 0.08 -8.77 2.30
C PRO A 241 0.29 -10.12 2.98
N VAL A 242 0.08 -10.20 4.29
CA VAL A 242 0.33 -11.39 5.11
C VAL A 242 -0.96 -12.03 5.68
N GLN A 243 -2.11 -11.55 5.23
CA GLN A 243 -3.41 -12.13 5.52
C GLN A 243 -4.17 -12.23 4.19
N ASN A 244 -4.66 -13.37 3.80
CA ASN A 244 -5.46 -13.51 2.59
C ASN A 244 -6.80 -12.75 2.69
N ARG A 245 -6.72 -11.41 2.73
CA ARG A 245 -7.84 -10.52 3.03
C ARG A 245 -7.79 -9.26 2.16
N ILE A 246 -8.91 -8.93 1.55
CA ILE A 246 -9.16 -7.69 0.82
C ILE A 246 -10.41 -7.06 1.42
N GLU A 247 -10.41 -5.77 1.69
CA GLU A 247 -11.55 -5.07 2.28
C GLU A 247 -11.84 -3.78 1.53
N LYS A 248 -13.12 -3.46 1.40
CA LYS A 248 -13.60 -2.18 0.87
C LYS A 248 -14.41 -1.46 1.91
N TYR A 249 -14.10 -0.20 2.11
CA TYR A 249 -14.78 0.70 3.02
C TYR A 249 -15.43 1.86 2.26
N ALA A 250 -16.61 2.27 2.70
CA ALA A 250 -17.20 3.54 2.29
C ALA A 250 -16.36 4.72 2.83
N ALA A 251 -16.53 5.89 2.24
CA ALA A 251 -15.81 7.10 2.65
C ALA A 251 -16.11 7.54 4.11
N ASP A 252 -17.19 7.06 4.73
CA ASP A 252 -17.52 7.27 6.14
C ASP A 252 -16.82 6.29 7.08
N GLY A 253 -16.10 5.29 6.55
CA GLY A 253 -15.38 4.26 7.30
C GLY A 253 -16.15 2.97 7.54
N ARG A 254 -17.38 2.84 7.03
CA ARG A 254 -18.19 1.62 7.13
C ARG A 254 -17.64 0.53 6.20
N LEU A 255 -17.37 -0.65 6.73
CA LEU A 255 -16.95 -1.82 5.95
C LEU A 255 -18.09 -2.26 5.03
N LEU A 256 -17.84 -2.26 3.72
CA LEU A 256 -18.84 -2.64 2.71
C LEU A 256 -18.82 -4.13 2.43
N TRP A 257 -17.60 -4.68 2.25
CA TRP A 257 -17.39 -6.10 2.07
C TRP A 257 -15.94 -6.50 2.39
N ARG A 258 -15.77 -7.79 2.60
CA ARG A 258 -14.47 -8.47 2.70
C ARG A 258 -14.40 -9.57 1.66
N ALA A 259 -13.23 -9.77 1.07
CA ALA A 259 -12.98 -10.88 0.16
C ALA A 259 -11.69 -11.62 0.55
N ASP A 260 -11.66 -12.90 0.24
CA ASP A 260 -10.48 -13.73 0.21
C ASP A 260 -10.42 -14.52 -1.10
N ARG A 261 -9.35 -15.28 -1.28
CA ARG A 261 -9.16 -16.11 -2.46
C ARG A 261 -8.42 -17.41 -2.13
N GLU A 262 -8.61 -18.41 -2.94
CA GLU A 262 -7.84 -19.65 -2.82
C GLU A 262 -6.36 -19.38 -3.16
N LEU A 263 -5.46 -19.78 -2.26
CA LEU A 263 -4.01 -19.66 -2.41
C LEU A 263 -3.37 -21.05 -2.46
N PRO A 264 -2.32 -21.25 -3.28
CA PRO A 264 -1.62 -22.53 -3.37
C PRO A 264 -0.66 -22.79 -2.19
N TYR A 265 -0.64 -21.91 -1.19
CA TYR A 265 0.22 -21.97 0.01
C TYR A 265 -0.51 -21.45 1.24
N SER A 266 -0.04 -21.87 2.43
CA SER A 266 -0.61 -21.43 3.71
C SER A 266 -0.21 -20.01 4.06
N MET A 267 -1.13 -19.26 4.68
CA MET A 267 -0.90 -17.97 5.30
C MET A 267 -0.80 -18.05 6.83
N GLU A 268 -0.66 -19.24 7.38
CA GLU A 268 -0.51 -19.46 8.82
C GLU A 268 0.84 -18.95 9.32
N ILE A 269 0.82 -18.12 10.33
CA ILE A 269 2.02 -17.61 11.00
C ILE A 269 2.35 -18.57 12.15
N LYS A 270 3.43 -19.35 12.01
CA LYS A 270 3.78 -20.45 12.92
C LYS A 270 4.73 -20.01 14.05
N GLU A 271 5.45 -18.94 13.85
CA GLU A 271 6.48 -18.46 14.78
C GLU A 271 6.08 -17.15 15.44
N LYS A 272 6.59 -16.93 16.64
CA LYS A 272 6.54 -15.64 17.33
C LYS A 272 7.78 -14.82 17.03
N GLY A 273 7.67 -13.50 17.12
CA GLY A 273 8.84 -12.63 17.07
C GLY A 273 9.76 -12.84 18.29
N LYS A 274 11.05 -12.49 18.12
CA LYS A 274 12.03 -12.59 19.21
C LYS A 274 12.72 -11.24 19.40
N VAL A 275 12.80 -10.79 20.66
CA VAL A 275 13.58 -9.61 21.06
C VAL A 275 14.70 -10.08 21.97
N GLU A 276 15.93 -9.88 21.55
CA GLU A 276 17.11 -10.21 22.35
C GLU A 276 17.84 -8.93 22.76
N ARG A 277 18.23 -8.85 24.02
CA ARG A 277 18.97 -7.73 24.59
C ARG A 277 20.31 -8.25 25.09
N LYS A 278 21.41 -7.81 24.45
CA LYS A 278 22.77 -8.18 24.85
C LYS A 278 23.70 -6.96 24.79
N GLY A 279 24.48 -6.73 25.85
CA GLY A 279 25.54 -5.74 25.85
C GLY A 279 25.11 -4.29 25.57
N GLY A 280 23.89 -3.91 25.97
CA GLY A 280 23.31 -2.58 25.69
C GLY A 280 22.67 -2.44 24.30
N GLY A 281 22.71 -3.47 23.45
CA GLY A 281 22.03 -3.51 22.15
C GLY A 281 20.72 -4.31 22.21
N VAL A 282 19.79 -3.96 21.30
CA VAL A 282 18.53 -4.69 21.09
C VAL A 282 18.56 -5.29 19.70
N SER A 283 18.35 -6.60 19.60
CA SER A 283 18.16 -7.32 18.33
C SER A 283 16.71 -7.78 18.25
N ILE A 284 16.05 -7.48 17.15
CA ILE A 284 14.65 -7.87 16.89
C ILE A 284 14.64 -8.81 15.69
N ARG A 285 14.13 -10.01 15.91
CA ARG A 285 13.89 -10.97 14.84
C ARG A 285 12.38 -11.08 14.61
N MET A 286 11.94 -10.59 13.46
CA MET A 286 10.55 -10.76 13.01
C MET A 286 10.29 -12.23 12.66
N PRO A 287 9.07 -12.73 12.90
CA PRO A 287 8.68 -14.06 12.44
C PRO A 287 8.64 -14.11 10.90
N GLU A 288 8.89 -15.29 10.35
CA GLU A 288 8.66 -15.51 8.93
C GLU A 288 7.16 -15.53 8.64
N MET A 289 6.73 -14.73 7.66
CA MET A 289 5.34 -14.61 7.24
C MET A 289 5.25 -14.71 5.72
N ASN A 290 4.46 -15.66 5.24
CA ASN A 290 4.15 -15.74 3.83
C ASN A 290 3.39 -14.50 3.36
N ARG A 291 3.70 -14.04 2.16
CA ARG A 291 3.03 -12.90 1.54
C ARG A 291 2.14 -13.36 0.39
N CYS A 292 1.03 -12.68 0.20
CA CYS A 292 0.10 -13.01 -0.88
C CYS A 292 -0.19 -11.82 -1.83
N ALA A 293 0.31 -10.63 -1.51
CA ALA A 293 0.12 -9.43 -2.34
C ALA A 293 1.26 -8.41 -2.12
N SER A 294 1.49 -7.55 -3.12
CA SER A 294 2.44 -6.44 -3.06
C SER A 294 1.89 -5.10 -3.58
N GLY A 295 0.64 -5.05 -4.05
CA GLY A 295 0.06 -3.81 -4.55
C GLY A 295 -1.45 -3.89 -4.72
N VAL A 296 -2.13 -2.73 -4.69
CA VAL A 296 -3.54 -2.57 -5.02
C VAL A 296 -3.78 -1.23 -5.70
N ALA A 297 -4.63 -1.24 -6.73
CA ALA A 297 -5.11 -0.04 -7.40
C ALA A 297 -6.55 -0.27 -7.89
N VAL A 298 -7.27 0.82 -8.20
CA VAL A 298 -8.63 0.78 -8.74
C VAL A 298 -8.65 1.54 -10.06
N ASP A 299 -9.25 0.95 -11.09
CA ASP A 299 -9.37 1.60 -12.39
C ASP A 299 -10.66 2.42 -12.53
N ALA A 300 -10.77 3.16 -13.62
CA ALA A 300 -11.93 4.02 -13.91
C ALA A 300 -13.28 3.28 -14.02
N LYS A 301 -13.25 1.94 -14.21
CA LYS A 301 -14.44 1.09 -14.21
C LYS A 301 -14.78 0.54 -12.82
N GLY A 302 -14.04 0.93 -11.77
CA GLY A 302 -14.20 0.45 -10.40
C GLY A 302 -13.68 -0.99 -10.20
N ARG A 303 -12.91 -1.54 -11.15
CA ARG A 303 -12.26 -2.85 -10.97
C ARG A 303 -11.05 -2.69 -10.06
N ILE A 304 -10.89 -3.65 -9.16
CA ILE A 304 -9.80 -3.67 -8.19
C ILE A 304 -8.70 -4.57 -8.72
N TRP A 305 -7.50 -4.02 -8.88
CA TRP A 305 -6.33 -4.71 -9.37
C TRP A 305 -5.37 -4.97 -8.22
N VAL A 306 -5.00 -6.23 -8.02
CA VAL A 306 -4.10 -6.66 -6.96
C VAL A 306 -2.88 -7.32 -7.58
N VAL A 307 -1.70 -6.85 -7.23
CA VAL A 307 -0.46 -7.58 -7.50
C VAL A 307 -0.39 -8.74 -6.52
N ALA A 308 -0.74 -9.93 -6.98
CA ALA A 308 -0.83 -11.14 -6.18
C ALA A 308 0.37 -12.05 -6.39
N MET A 309 0.74 -12.80 -5.36
CA MET A 309 1.82 -13.78 -5.43
C MET A 309 1.28 -15.17 -5.78
N THR A 310 1.91 -15.81 -6.76
CA THR A 310 1.62 -17.18 -7.18
C THR A 310 2.30 -18.22 -6.29
N ARG A 311 3.44 -17.83 -5.71
CA ARG A 311 4.29 -18.59 -4.76
C ARG A 311 5.10 -17.62 -3.91
N GLN A 312 5.74 -18.13 -2.87
CA GLN A 312 6.72 -17.33 -2.14
C GLN A 312 8.00 -17.11 -2.97
N LEU A 313 8.68 -15.98 -2.74
CA LEU A 313 9.98 -15.72 -3.35
C LEU A 313 11.01 -16.69 -2.82
N LYS A 314 11.82 -17.27 -3.70
CA LYS A 314 13.01 -18.02 -3.35
C LYS A 314 14.04 -17.09 -2.69
N LYS A 315 14.98 -17.67 -1.96
CA LYS A 315 15.99 -16.88 -1.23
C LYS A 315 16.79 -15.93 -2.15
N GLU A 316 17.18 -16.40 -3.32
CA GLU A 316 17.88 -15.61 -4.35
C GLU A 316 17.00 -14.54 -4.99
N GLU A 317 15.67 -14.67 -4.92
CA GLU A 317 14.71 -13.69 -5.43
C GLU A 317 14.38 -12.61 -4.40
N GLN A 318 14.87 -12.73 -3.17
CA GLN A 318 14.55 -11.76 -2.12
C GLN A 318 15.49 -10.56 -2.19
N VAL A 319 14.92 -9.38 -2.38
CA VAL A 319 15.61 -8.10 -2.28
C VAL A 319 14.87 -7.25 -1.26
N GLY A 320 15.61 -6.58 -0.42
CA GLY A 320 15.06 -5.72 0.62
C GLY A 320 16.01 -4.58 0.96
N THR A 321 15.65 -3.84 1.99
CA THR A 321 16.48 -2.74 2.51
C THR A 321 16.89 -3.02 3.94
N SER A 322 18.16 -2.79 4.26
CA SER A 322 18.61 -2.59 5.64
C SER A 322 18.55 -1.10 5.99
N VAL A 323 18.13 -0.83 7.22
CA VAL A 323 18.09 0.53 7.77
C VAL A 323 19.19 0.66 8.80
N SER A 324 20.03 1.68 8.66
CA SER A 324 20.99 2.08 9.69
C SER A 324 20.55 3.41 10.31
N MET A 325 20.70 3.54 11.61
CA MET A 325 20.45 4.79 12.32
C MET A 325 21.65 5.10 13.18
N THR A 326 22.22 6.29 13.00
CA THR A 326 23.27 6.84 13.85
C THR A 326 22.73 8.09 14.56
N MET A 327 23.10 8.23 15.83
CA MET A 327 22.88 9.45 16.60
C MET A 327 24.22 10.10 16.87
N ASP A 328 24.32 11.38 16.60
CA ASP A 328 25.50 12.17 16.98
C ASP A 328 25.41 12.61 18.45
N SER A 329 26.50 13.15 18.98
CA SER A 329 26.58 13.64 20.36
C SER A 329 25.70 14.85 20.65
N GLY A 330 25.17 15.53 19.62
CA GLY A 330 24.23 16.64 19.72
C GLY A 330 22.76 16.23 19.60
N GLY A 331 22.48 14.90 19.49
CA GLY A 331 21.13 14.37 19.32
C GLY A 331 20.63 14.37 17.88
N GLY A 332 21.49 14.74 16.91
CA GLY A 332 21.20 14.62 15.48
C GLY A 332 21.05 13.17 15.07
N ARG A 333 20.05 12.91 14.21
CA ARG A 333 19.71 11.57 13.74
C ARG A 333 20.00 11.44 12.25
N THR A 334 20.85 10.48 11.88
CA THR A 334 21.10 10.12 10.47
C THR A 334 20.52 8.74 10.20
N ILE A 335 19.68 8.65 9.16
CA ILE A 335 19.07 7.40 8.70
C ILE A 335 19.66 7.10 7.33
N GLY A 336 20.14 5.88 7.14
CA GLY A 336 20.62 5.36 5.86
C GLY A 336 19.83 4.11 5.46
N TYR A 337 19.53 3.98 4.18
CA TYR A 337 18.93 2.79 3.59
C TYR A 337 19.92 2.17 2.62
N LYS A 338 20.09 0.85 2.69
CA LYS A 338 20.93 0.10 1.77
C LYS A 338 20.14 -1.08 1.21
N VAL A 339 20.08 -1.17 -0.12
CA VAL A 339 19.49 -2.32 -0.80
C VAL A 339 20.37 -3.55 -0.61
N GLN A 340 19.76 -4.69 -0.33
CA GLN A 340 20.41 -5.98 -0.11
C GLN A 340 19.71 -7.06 -0.93
N GLY A 341 20.47 -8.02 -1.45
CA GLY A 341 19.98 -9.10 -2.29
C GLY A 341 20.51 -8.97 -3.72
N ASP A 342 20.12 -9.91 -4.58
CA ASP A 342 20.48 -9.92 -6.00
C ASP A 342 19.57 -8.96 -6.78
N THR A 343 20.11 -7.79 -7.14
CA THR A 343 19.38 -6.80 -7.95
C THR A 343 19.52 -7.03 -9.46
N GLU A 344 20.34 -8.00 -9.90
CA GLU A 344 20.51 -8.32 -11.32
C GLU A 344 19.46 -9.30 -11.86
N LEU A 345 18.81 -10.04 -10.97
CA LEU A 345 17.74 -10.96 -11.33
C LEU A 345 16.48 -10.18 -11.76
N ARG A 346 16.13 -10.23 -13.03
CA ARG A 346 15.03 -9.45 -13.63
C ARG A 346 13.73 -10.25 -13.84
N LYS A 347 13.79 -11.57 -13.90
CA LYS A 347 12.65 -12.44 -14.25
C LYS A 347 12.22 -13.30 -13.07
N THR A 348 10.91 -13.46 -12.93
CA THR A 348 10.29 -14.36 -11.97
C THR A 348 8.87 -14.72 -12.44
N ASP A 349 8.36 -15.87 -12.03
CA ASP A 349 6.98 -16.31 -12.19
C ASP A 349 6.16 -16.15 -10.88
N ALA A 350 6.72 -15.44 -9.90
CA ALA A 350 6.12 -15.30 -8.57
C ALA A 350 4.89 -14.37 -8.53
N TYR A 351 4.61 -13.61 -9.59
CA TYR A 351 3.57 -12.59 -9.58
C TYR A 351 2.53 -12.77 -10.68
N LYS A 352 1.34 -12.30 -10.39
CA LYS A 352 0.23 -12.09 -11.35
C LYS A 352 -0.57 -10.86 -10.94
N LEU A 353 -1.30 -10.28 -11.88
CA LEU A 353 -2.36 -9.34 -11.56
C LEU A 353 -3.67 -10.10 -11.39
N GLU A 354 -4.31 -9.98 -10.26
CA GLU A 354 -5.69 -10.41 -10.03
C GLU A 354 -6.62 -9.21 -10.17
N VAL A 355 -7.73 -9.39 -10.87
CA VAL A 355 -8.72 -8.35 -11.11
C VAL A 355 -10.04 -8.76 -10.49
N PHE A 356 -10.58 -7.91 -9.63
CA PHE A 356 -11.87 -8.11 -8.98
C PHE A 356 -12.87 -7.06 -9.47
N ASP A 357 -14.15 -7.37 -9.42
CA ASP A 357 -15.19 -6.38 -9.62
C ASP A 357 -15.37 -5.47 -8.39
N ALA A 358 -16.25 -4.48 -8.51
CA ALA A 358 -16.53 -3.53 -7.43
C ALA A 358 -17.13 -4.17 -6.16
N ASP A 359 -17.61 -5.40 -6.27
CA ASP A 359 -18.27 -6.18 -5.21
C ASP A 359 -17.36 -7.23 -4.56
N GLY A 360 -16.09 -7.30 -4.97
CA GLY A 360 -15.07 -8.21 -4.42
C GLY A 360 -15.03 -9.58 -5.09
N ALA A 361 -15.73 -9.77 -6.21
CA ALA A 361 -15.73 -11.00 -6.96
C ALA A 361 -14.53 -11.06 -7.91
N LEU A 362 -13.77 -12.17 -7.90
CA LEU A 362 -12.63 -12.37 -8.79
C LEU A 362 -13.12 -12.49 -10.23
N LEU A 363 -12.69 -11.57 -11.08
CA LEU A 363 -12.93 -11.61 -12.52
C LEU A 363 -11.95 -12.55 -13.22
N GLY A 364 -10.66 -12.46 -12.88
CA GLY A 364 -9.62 -13.29 -13.45
C GLY A 364 -8.22 -12.77 -13.15
N SER A 365 -7.22 -13.28 -13.87
CA SER A 365 -5.83 -12.88 -13.65
C SER A 365 -5.02 -12.81 -14.93
N LEU A 366 -3.92 -12.02 -14.89
CA LEU A 366 -2.88 -11.90 -15.91
C LEU A 366 -1.54 -12.28 -15.29
N PRO A 367 -0.77 -13.22 -15.84
CA PRO A 367 0.55 -13.55 -15.35
C PRO A 367 1.53 -12.41 -15.59
N LEU A 368 2.52 -12.30 -14.70
CA LEU A 368 3.67 -11.40 -14.84
C LEU A 368 4.95 -12.25 -14.83
N ASP A 369 5.93 -11.86 -15.63
CA ASP A 369 7.22 -12.55 -15.76
C ASP A 369 8.41 -11.76 -15.19
N PHE A 370 8.11 -10.73 -14.37
CA PHE A 370 9.07 -9.84 -13.72
C PHE A 370 8.62 -9.47 -12.30
N PHE A 371 9.54 -8.93 -11.53
CA PHE A 371 9.27 -8.48 -10.16
C PHE A 371 8.44 -7.20 -10.14
N VAL A 372 7.46 -7.16 -9.22
CA VAL A 372 6.57 -6.00 -9.05
C VAL A 372 6.41 -5.67 -7.59
N ASP A 373 6.86 -4.48 -7.21
CA ASP A 373 6.80 -3.97 -5.84
C ASP A 373 5.58 -3.05 -5.58
N GLY A 374 4.88 -2.65 -6.64
CA GLY A 374 3.69 -1.82 -6.54
C GLY A 374 2.95 -1.64 -7.85
N ILE A 375 1.70 -1.19 -7.76
CA ILE A 375 0.82 -0.88 -8.89
C ILE A 375 0.14 0.46 -8.66
N PHE A 376 0.04 1.26 -9.71
CA PHE A 376 -0.68 2.54 -9.71
C PHE A 376 -1.56 2.61 -10.95
N ILE A 377 -2.78 3.12 -10.82
CA ILE A 377 -3.70 3.29 -11.95
C ILE A 377 -4.27 4.70 -11.91
N HIS A 378 -4.21 5.38 -13.04
CA HIS A 378 -4.77 6.71 -13.26
C HIS A 378 -5.56 6.70 -14.58
N GLY A 379 -6.88 6.66 -14.47
CA GLY A 379 -7.74 6.46 -15.63
C GLY A 379 -7.58 5.05 -16.24
N ASP A 380 -7.08 4.99 -17.49
CA ASP A 380 -6.74 3.77 -18.21
C ASP A 380 -5.22 3.48 -18.24
N ARG A 381 -4.41 4.32 -17.59
CA ARG A 381 -2.95 4.16 -17.48
C ARG A 381 -2.61 3.34 -16.23
N LEU A 382 -1.95 2.22 -16.44
CA LEU A 382 -1.48 1.33 -15.36
C LEU A 382 0.04 1.35 -15.33
N PHE A 383 0.59 1.50 -14.14
CA PHE A 383 2.03 1.52 -13.88
C PHE A 383 2.40 0.38 -12.94
N LEU A 384 3.35 -0.47 -13.34
CA LEU A 384 3.95 -1.49 -12.49
C LEU A 384 5.34 -1.03 -12.07
N MET A 385 5.58 -0.99 -10.77
CA MET A 385 6.83 -0.52 -10.19
C MET A 385 7.78 -1.68 -9.91
N ASP A 386 9.01 -1.56 -10.39
CA ASP A 386 10.17 -2.32 -9.93
C ASP A 386 11.08 -1.37 -9.13
N LYS A 387 11.00 -1.46 -7.83
CA LYS A 387 11.63 -0.51 -6.90
C LYS A 387 13.13 -0.72 -6.75
N TYR A 388 13.58 -1.97 -6.83
CA TYR A 388 14.91 -2.34 -6.36
C TYR A 388 15.86 -2.81 -7.45
N ARG A 389 15.33 -3.37 -8.54
CA ARG A 389 16.11 -3.99 -9.59
C ARG A 389 16.26 -3.10 -10.80
N GLY A 390 15.16 -2.80 -11.48
CA GLY A 390 15.14 -1.87 -12.60
C GLY A 390 14.98 -0.42 -12.19
N THR A 391 14.60 -0.14 -10.94
CA THR A 391 14.30 1.20 -10.42
C THR A 391 13.42 2.01 -11.37
N GLN A 392 12.32 1.39 -11.82
CA GLN A 392 11.54 1.87 -12.95
C GLN A 392 10.04 1.68 -12.75
N PHE A 393 9.25 2.38 -13.58
CA PHE A 393 7.83 2.19 -13.75
C PHE A 393 7.55 1.78 -15.20
N LYS A 394 6.93 0.61 -15.39
CA LYS A 394 6.44 0.15 -16.70
C LYS A 394 5.00 0.62 -16.88
N GLU A 395 4.76 1.48 -17.85
CA GLU A 395 3.45 2.01 -18.19
C GLU A 395 2.75 1.14 -19.22
N TYR A 396 1.48 0.87 -18.94
CA TYR A 396 0.58 0.14 -19.83
C TYR A 396 -0.73 0.91 -20.00
N ARG A 397 -1.39 0.67 -21.15
CA ARG A 397 -2.77 1.07 -21.37
C ARG A 397 -3.68 -0.11 -21.11
N ILE A 398 -4.68 0.06 -20.25
CA ILE A 398 -5.71 -0.97 -20.01
C ILE A 398 -6.72 -0.93 -21.15
N LYS A 399 -6.94 -2.09 -21.81
CA LYS A 399 -7.96 -2.30 -22.84
C LYS A 399 -8.94 -3.40 -22.41
N GLY A 400 -10.24 -3.20 -22.67
CA GLY A 400 -11.30 -4.16 -22.32
C GLY A 400 -12.25 -3.74 -21.22
#